data_7ee95e5b3110b88b158ace1b765c44e7
#
_entry.id   7ee95e5b3110b88b158ace1b765c44e7
#
_cell.length_a   1.000
_cell.length_b   1.000
_cell.length_c   1.000
_cell.angle_alpha   90.00
_cell.angle_beta   90.00
_cell.angle_gamma   90.00
#
_symmetry.space_group_name_H-M   'P 1'
#
loop_
_entity.id
_entity.type
_entity.pdbx_description
1 polymer ?
#
loop_
_entity_poly.entity_id
_entity_poly.type
_entity_poly.pdbx_seq_one_letter_code
_entity_poly.pdbx_strand_id
1 'polypeptide(L)'
;MINIDELKKKIIYRSNYRGTKEMDNLLGAFTKKYINNLNENDLLDLEKLLNIDDTNLYNFYNGFKTDFEFETNNINSLYKNFDYKQK
;
A
#
# COMPACT_ATOMS: atom_id res chain seq x y z
N MET A 1 5.61 -16.22 -15.76
CA MET A 1 6.54 -16.03 -14.63
C MET A 1 6.62 -14.55 -14.26
N ILE A 2 6.51 -14.24 -12.99
CA ILE A 2 6.54 -12.85 -12.54
C ILE A 2 7.97 -12.38 -12.40
N ASN A 3 8.27 -11.23 -12.98
CA ASN A 3 9.57 -10.59 -12.78
C ASN A 3 9.48 -9.74 -11.51
N ILE A 4 10.10 -10.21 -10.45
CA ILE A 4 10.02 -9.58 -9.13
C ILE A 4 10.58 -8.15 -9.14
N ASP A 5 11.68 -7.92 -9.85
CA ASP A 5 12.28 -6.58 -9.91
C ASP A 5 11.35 -5.59 -10.61
N GLU A 6 10.70 -6.01 -11.70
CA GLU A 6 9.75 -5.15 -12.39
C GLU A 6 8.51 -4.91 -11.54
N LEU A 7 8.04 -5.93 -10.84
CA LEU A 7 6.90 -5.78 -9.93
C LEU A 7 7.22 -4.78 -8.82
N LYS A 8 8.41 -4.86 -8.23
CA LYS A 8 8.82 -3.91 -7.20
C LYS A 8 8.89 -2.48 -7.73
N LYS A 9 9.43 -2.29 -8.93
CA LYS A 9 9.51 -0.96 -9.55
C LYS A 9 8.12 -0.38 -9.77
N LYS A 10 7.20 -1.20 -10.25
CA LYS A 10 5.82 -0.80 -10.48
C LYS A 10 5.14 -0.40 -9.17
N ILE A 11 5.35 -1.19 -8.13
CA ILE A 11 4.78 -0.94 -6.81
C ILE A 11 5.33 0.38 -6.25
N ILE A 12 6.64 0.59 -6.32
CA ILE A 12 7.27 1.82 -5.85
C ILE A 12 6.70 3.03 -6.59
N TYR A 13 6.59 2.95 -7.91
CA TYR A 13 6.03 4.04 -8.71
C TYR A 13 4.60 4.36 -8.27
N ARG A 14 3.75 3.32 -8.18
CA ARG A 14 2.34 3.51 -7.82
C ARG A 14 2.15 4.02 -6.41
N SER A 15 3.03 3.67 -5.49
CA SER A 15 2.93 4.14 -4.12
C SER A 15 3.32 5.60 -3.97
N ASN A 16 4.15 6.13 -4.87
CA ASN A 16 4.65 7.50 -4.78
C ASN A 16 3.89 8.51 -5.65
N TYR A 17 2.99 8.04 -6.53
CA TYR A 17 2.25 8.92 -7.44
C TYR A 17 0.76 8.61 -7.34
N ARG A 18 0.17 9.01 -6.23
CA ARG A 18 -1.22 8.66 -5.94
C ARG A 18 -2.23 9.69 -6.45
N GLY A 19 -2.00 10.92 -6.24
CA GLY A 19 -2.94 11.97 -6.62
C GLY A 19 -2.98 13.08 -5.61
N THR A 20 -2.64 12.78 -4.36
CA THR A 20 -2.47 13.80 -3.33
C THR A 20 -1.13 13.57 -2.66
N LYS A 21 -0.54 14.67 -2.20
CA LYS A 21 0.75 14.60 -1.53
C LYS A 21 0.68 13.75 -0.26
N GLU A 22 -0.42 13.84 0.44
CA GLU A 22 -0.62 13.07 1.68
C GLU A 22 -0.57 11.57 1.41
N MET A 23 -1.27 11.11 0.37
CA MET A 23 -1.29 9.68 0.04
C MET A 23 0.03 9.23 -0.58
N ASP A 24 0.67 10.09 -1.38
CA ASP A 24 2.01 9.80 -1.89
C ASP A 24 2.97 9.55 -0.74
N ASN A 25 2.93 10.40 0.29
CA ASN A 25 3.82 10.27 1.44
C ASN A 25 3.51 9.04 2.27
N LEU A 26 2.23 8.78 2.55
CA LEU A 26 1.82 7.64 3.36
C LEU A 26 2.18 6.31 2.69
N LEU A 27 1.72 6.12 1.46
CA LEU A 27 1.95 4.85 0.77
C LEU A 27 3.40 4.70 0.32
N GLY A 28 4.06 5.81 -0.02
CA GLY A 28 5.49 5.77 -0.33
C GLY A 28 6.32 5.33 0.87
N ALA A 29 6.02 5.85 2.04
CA ALA A 29 6.72 5.46 3.27
C ALA A 29 6.44 4.00 3.63
N PHE A 30 5.19 3.57 3.51
CA PHE A 30 4.81 2.19 3.78
C PHE A 30 5.57 1.23 2.87
N THR A 31 5.53 1.49 1.57
CA THR A 31 6.21 0.66 0.58
C THR A 31 7.72 0.62 0.83
N LYS A 32 8.33 1.78 1.06
CA LYS A 32 9.77 1.85 1.32
C LYS A 32 10.18 1.01 2.51
N LYS A 33 9.35 1.00 3.55
CA LYS A 33 9.67 0.24 4.77
C LYS A 33 9.67 -1.27 4.52
N TYR A 34 8.72 -1.77 3.72
CA TYR A 34 8.47 -3.20 3.65
C TYR A 34 8.93 -3.88 2.35
N ILE A 35 9.10 -3.14 1.25
CA ILE A 35 9.24 -3.73 -0.08
C ILE A 35 10.34 -4.79 -0.21
N ASN A 36 11.44 -4.63 0.49
CA ASN A 36 12.57 -5.56 0.37
C ASN A 36 12.45 -6.78 1.28
N ASN A 37 11.43 -6.81 2.11
CA ASN A 37 11.21 -7.92 3.04
C ASN A 37 9.96 -8.75 2.71
N LEU A 38 9.31 -8.45 1.59
CA LEU A 38 8.07 -9.12 1.21
C LEU A 38 8.35 -10.28 0.26
N ASN A 39 7.60 -11.39 0.46
CA ASN A 39 7.64 -12.48 -0.50
C ASN A 39 6.76 -12.16 -1.70
N GLU A 40 6.73 -13.06 -2.69
CA GLU A 40 5.96 -12.82 -3.91
C GLU A 40 4.47 -12.63 -3.62
N ASN A 41 3.89 -13.44 -2.75
CA ASN A 41 2.46 -13.31 -2.40
C ASN A 41 2.16 -11.95 -1.78
N ASP A 42 3.03 -11.49 -0.88
CA ASP A 42 2.86 -10.18 -0.25
C ASP A 42 2.99 -9.05 -1.27
N LEU A 43 3.92 -9.18 -2.21
CA LEU A 43 4.07 -8.17 -3.28
C LEU A 43 2.83 -8.09 -4.15
N LEU A 44 2.23 -9.23 -4.47
CA LEU A 44 0.99 -9.24 -5.24
C LEU A 44 -0.16 -8.62 -4.45
N ASP A 45 -0.23 -8.88 -3.14
CA ASP A 45 -1.24 -8.28 -2.29
C ASP A 45 -1.02 -6.77 -2.16
N LEU A 46 0.22 -6.32 -2.11
CA LEU A 46 0.52 -4.89 -2.10
C LEU A 46 0.11 -4.22 -3.41
N GLU A 47 0.34 -4.89 -4.53
CA GLU A 47 -0.14 -4.37 -5.81
C GLU A 47 -1.66 -4.22 -5.82
N LYS A 48 -2.38 -5.21 -5.29
CA LYS A 48 -3.84 -5.13 -5.17
C LYS A 48 -4.26 -3.96 -4.28
N LEU A 49 -3.57 -3.76 -3.17
CA LEU A 49 -3.86 -2.65 -2.27
C LEU A 49 -3.70 -1.32 -3.02
N LEU A 50 -2.63 -1.17 -3.79
CA LEU A 50 -2.36 0.07 -4.51
C LEU A 50 -3.33 0.33 -5.68
N ASN A 51 -4.12 -0.67 -6.08
CA ASN A 51 -5.17 -0.47 -7.08
C ASN A 51 -6.45 0.12 -6.49
N ILE A 52 -6.54 0.22 -5.17
CA ILE A 52 -7.70 0.79 -4.49
C ILE A 52 -7.56 2.32 -4.54
N ASP A 53 -8.69 3.02 -4.64
CA ASP A 53 -8.67 4.47 -4.71
C ASP A 53 -8.22 5.11 -3.38
N ASP A 54 -7.71 6.33 -3.46
CA ASP A 54 -7.11 7.00 -2.31
C ASP A 54 -8.10 7.25 -1.18
N THR A 55 -9.34 7.56 -1.50
CA THR A 55 -10.35 7.80 -0.46
C THR A 55 -10.56 6.57 0.41
N ASN A 56 -10.70 5.41 -0.22
CA ASN A 56 -10.86 4.16 0.52
C ASN A 56 -9.57 3.76 1.26
N LEU A 57 -8.41 3.98 0.66
CA LEU A 57 -7.14 3.71 1.33
C LEU A 57 -6.96 4.57 2.58
N TYR A 58 -7.30 5.85 2.48
CA TYR A 58 -7.23 6.77 3.59
C TYR A 58 -8.20 6.37 4.71
N ASN A 59 -9.43 6.07 4.33
CA ASN A 59 -10.46 5.69 5.31
C ASN A 59 -10.11 4.38 6.02
N PHE A 60 -9.62 3.39 5.27
CA PHE A 60 -9.21 2.13 5.86
C PHE A 60 -8.07 2.31 6.86
N TYR A 61 -7.08 3.10 6.49
CA TYR A 61 -5.93 3.37 7.36
C TYR A 61 -6.37 4.04 8.67
N ASN A 62 -7.33 4.95 8.58
CA ASN A 62 -7.79 5.71 9.75
C ASN A 62 -8.94 5.06 10.51
N GLY A 63 -9.35 3.86 10.11
CA GLY A 63 -10.42 3.16 10.79
C GLY A 63 -11.81 3.68 10.46
N PHE A 64 -11.94 4.44 9.36
CA PHE A 64 -13.24 4.95 8.92
C PHE A 64 -13.91 3.95 7.99
N LYS A 65 -15.21 4.12 7.78
CA LYS A 65 -15.98 3.26 6.90
C LYS A 65 -15.52 3.40 5.45
N THR A 66 -15.40 2.27 4.76
CA THR A 66 -15.03 2.24 3.34
C THR A 66 -16.20 1.77 2.48
N ASP A 67 -16.12 2.07 1.17
CA ASP A 67 -17.18 1.72 0.23
C ASP A 67 -17.15 0.24 -0.17
N PHE A 68 -16.07 -0.45 0.13
CA PHE A 68 -15.97 -1.87 -0.14
C PHE A 68 -15.18 -2.55 0.98
N GLU A 69 -15.25 -3.87 1.01
CA GLU A 69 -14.61 -4.64 2.06
C GLU A 69 -13.18 -5.00 1.68
N PHE A 70 -12.23 -4.57 2.49
CA PHE A 70 -10.82 -4.93 2.30
C PHE A 70 -10.60 -6.39 2.70
N GLU A 71 -9.80 -7.09 1.90
CA GLU A 71 -9.44 -8.47 2.21
C GLU A 71 -8.60 -8.54 3.49
N THR A 72 -8.77 -9.63 4.24
CA THR A 72 -7.93 -9.89 5.41
C THR A 72 -6.67 -10.61 4.93
N ASN A 73 -5.55 -9.87 4.87
CA ASN A 73 -4.27 -10.46 4.51
C ASN A 73 -3.15 -9.72 5.24
N ASN A 74 -1.94 -10.23 5.12
CA ASN A 74 -0.79 -9.68 5.83
C ASN A 74 -0.52 -8.24 5.44
N ILE A 75 -0.58 -7.91 4.16
CA ILE A 75 -0.30 -6.56 3.67
C ILE A 75 -1.34 -5.56 4.19
N ASN A 76 -2.62 -5.90 4.12
CA ASN A 76 -3.66 -5.00 4.59
C ASN A 76 -3.56 -4.78 6.10
N SER A 77 -3.19 -5.82 6.84
CA SER A 77 -2.96 -5.70 8.27
C SER A 77 -1.78 -4.81 8.59
N LEU A 78 -0.66 -4.97 7.87
CA LEU A 78 0.52 -4.13 8.04
C LEU A 78 0.21 -2.68 7.71
N TYR A 79 -0.54 -2.44 6.65
CA TYR A 79 -0.92 -1.09 6.25
C TYR A 79 -1.79 -0.42 7.31
N LYS A 80 -2.81 -1.12 7.78
CA LYS A 80 -3.72 -0.57 8.78
C LYS A 80 -2.99 -0.20 10.08
N ASN A 81 -1.99 -0.98 10.44
CA ASN A 81 -1.23 -0.79 11.67
C ASN A 81 0.07 -0.01 11.48
N PHE A 82 0.32 0.49 10.26
CA PHE A 82 1.54 1.22 9.96
C PHE A 82 1.58 2.53 10.74
N ASP A 83 2.63 2.71 11.52
CA ASP A 83 2.80 3.91 12.32
C ASP A 83 3.52 4.97 11.50
N TYR A 84 2.76 5.74 10.74
CA TYR A 84 3.29 6.82 9.93
C TYR A 84 3.14 8.13 10.68
N LYS A 85 4.26 8.75 10.99
CA LYS A 85 4.25 10.05 11.63
C LYS A 85 4.72 11.10 10.64
N GLN A 86 3.82 12.00 10.32
CA GLN A 86 4.12 13.12 9.47
C GLN A 86 4.68 14.24 10.34
N LYS A 87 5.83 14.75 9.94
CA LYS A 87 6.45 15.87 10.64
C LYS A 87 6.23 17.15 9.88
#